data_87d2c73b2e80c73c4a2235ab598977ee
#
_entry.id   87d2c73b2e80c73c4a2235ab598977ee
#
_cell.length_a   1.000
_cell.length_b   1.000
_cell.length_c   1.000
_cell.angle_alpha   90.00
_cell.angle_beta   90.00
_cell.angle_gamma   90.00
#
_symmetry.space_group_name_H-M   'P 1'
#
loop_
_entity.id
_entity.type
_entity.pdbx_description
1 polymer ?
#
loop_
_entity_poly.entity_id
_entity_poly.type
_entity_poly.pdbx_seq_one_letter_code
_entity_poly.pdbx_strand_id
1 'polypeptide(L)'
;MSVLMQDVMKQSGVSFGTSGARGLVTAMTDRVCYVYTRSFIQYCEKQYACEHTIAIAGDLRPSTDRILKSLVAAATDANWKVTYCGKIPSPAIALYGLDKALPTIMVTGSHIPADRNGIKFNHPKGEITKSDEQGIVSESVDVDESRFDGAGMLRNAPALPAIEEEAEANYIKRYPNFFGNSALSGLTIGVYQHSAVGRDIVVKVLESLGATVKPFARSETFIPVDTEAIRVEDEDLARDFAHKDFVDAIFSTDGDSDRPLLADDVGMWLRGDVLGILAAQALGIKRIATPVSCNTSLEKSGFFEKICRTRIGSPYVIAGMESLVEPGADATTPSVAGYEANGGFLLQTDLTHEFSEGGNDVKRTLKALPTRDALLPMIAVMVMVREQKMCVVDLLRKLPKRFTVSDRLKEFPTEKSKAKLTEIREKNLGESLFGSLAAKPSKFAKDAAPFKGCIVSLNEVDGYRMEFDSGDIIHLRPSGNAPEFRVYVETEAKDRSAELLAECLKIMENWRK
;
A
#
# COMPACT_ATOMS: atom_id res chain seq x y z
N MET A 1 -8.67 -32.53 -17.10
CA MET A 1 -7.59 -32.14 -18.05
C MET A 1 -6.54 -31.40 -17.28
N SER A 2 -5.26 -31.77 -17.45
CA SER A 2 -4.16 -31.06 -16.78
C SER A 2 -3.90 -29.72 -17.48
N VAL A 3 -3.86 -28.63 -16.73
CA VAL A 3 -3.76 -27.26 -17.22
C VAL A 3 -2.59 -26.59 -16.53
N LEU A 4 -1.63 -26.08 -17.31
CA LEU A 4 -0.49 -25.35 -16.78
C LEU A 4 -0.89 -23.89 -16.48
N MET A 5 -0.64 -23.43 -15.26
CA MET A 5 -0.99 -22.08 -14.83
C MET A 5 -0.39 -20.99 -15.73
N GLN A 6 0.87 -21.16 -16.15
CA GLN A 6 1.55 -20.23 -17.06
C GLN A 6 0.80 -20.02 -18.39
N ASP A 7 0.17 -21.07 -18.92
CA ASP A 7 -0.57 -20.98 -20.18
C ASP A 7 -1.89 -20.22 -19.99
N VAL A 8 -2.58 -20.44 -18.87
CA VAL A 8 -3.79 -19.67 -18.51
C VAL A 8 -3.47 -18.19 -18.37
N MET A 9 -2.36 -17.86 -17.70
CA MET A 9 -1.88 -16.49 -17.55
C MET A 9 -1.62 -15.83 -18.91
N LYS A 10 -0.93 -16.51 -19.82
CA LYS A 10 -0.61 -15.99 -21.18
C LYS A 10 -1.87 -15.79 -22.02
N GLN A 11 -2.80 -16.75 -21.99
CA GLN A 11 -4.02 -16.73 -22.81
C GLN A 11 -5.02 -15.69 -22.33
N SER A 12 -5.18 -15.54 -21.01
CA SER A 12 -6.15 -14.61 -20.42
C SER A 12 -5.65 -13.17 -20.33
N GLY A 13 -4.34 -12.97 -20.27
CA GLY A 13 -3.73 -11.68 -19.94
C GLY A 13 -3.89 -11.27 -18.46
N VAL A 14 -4.48 -12.13 -17.63
CA VAL A 14 -4.48 -11.98 -16.17
C VAL A 14 -3.10 -12.36 -15.66
N SER A 15 -2.41 -11.46 -14.98
CA SER A 15 -1.01 -11.69 -14.59
C SER A 15 -0.70 -11.14 -13.19
N PHE A 16 0.33 -11.70 -12.56
CA PHE A 16 0.84 -11.16 -11.30
C PHE A 16 1.43 -9.77 -11.53
N GLY A 17 0.98 -8.83 -10.69
CA GLY A 17 1.49 -7.47 -10.59
C GLY A 17 2.40 -7.29 -9.37
N THR A 18 2.35 -6.11 -8.75
CA THR A 18 3.11 -5.83 -7.52
C THR A 18 2.54 -6.61 -6.33
N SER A 19 1.23 -6.84 -6.32
CA SER A 19 0.53 -7.49 -5.21
C SER A 19 -0.65 -8.29 -5.78
N GLY A 20 -0.47 -9.60 -5.97
CA GLY A 20 -1.46 -10.51 -6.53
C GLY A 20 -1.66 -10.43 -8.04
N ALA A 21 -2.54 -11.28 -8.56
CA ALA A 21 -2.92 -11.34 -9.98
C ALA A 21 -4.02 -10.31 -10.30
N ARG A 22 -3.92 -9.64 -11.46
CA ARG A 22 -4.89 -8.62 -11.91
C ARG A 22 -5.21 -8.77 -13.39
N GLY A 23 -6.43 -8.39 -13.75
CA GLY A 23 -6.87 -8.38 -15.15
C GLY A 23 -8.16 -7.60 -15.36
N LEU A 24 -8.59 -7.49 -16.63
CA LEU A 24 -9.94 -7.05 -16.96
C LEU A 24 -10.96 -8.04 -16.39
N VAL A 25 -12.08 -7.56 -15.89
CA VAL A 25 -13.16 -8.42 -15.34
C VAL A 25 -13.64 -9.44 -16.38
N THR A 26 -13.65 -9.06 -17.67
CA THR A 26 -14.00 -9.94 -18.78
C THR A 26 -12.97 -11.03 -19.04
N ALA A 27 -11.69 -10.80 -18.73
CA ALA A 27 -10.61 -11.77 -18.83
C ALA A 27 -10.49 -12.66 -17.59
N MET A 28 -10.93 -12.17 -16.43
CA MET A 28 -11.02 -12.91 -15.16
C MET A 28 -12.28 -13.79 -15.15
N THR A 29 -12.42 -14.70 -16.11
CA THR A 29 -13.52 -15.67 -16.14
C THR A 29 -13.48 -16.58 -14.91
N ASP A 30 -14.57 -17.27 -14.64
CA ASP A 30 -14.63 -18.20 -13.48
C ASP A 30 -13.57 -19.31 -13.61
N ARG A 31 -13.33 -19.80 -14.83
CA ARG A 31 -12.29 -20.79 -15.12
C ARG A 31 -10.89 -20.24 -14.82
N VAL A 32 -10.59 -19.00 -15.20
CA VAL A 32 -9.30 -18.37 -14.91
C VAL A 32 -9.11 -18.25 -13.40
N CYS A 33 -10.08 -17.68 -12.68
CA CYS A 33 -10.01 -17.54 -11.21
C CYS A 33 -9.91 -18.89 -10.49
N TYR A 34 -10.62 -19.89 -10.98
CA TYR A 34 -10.56 -21.27 -10.50
C TYR A 34 -9.12 -21.83 -10.63
N VAL A 35 -8.49 -21.71 -11.80
CA VAL A 35 -7.13 -22.23 -12.02
C VAL A 35 -6.12 -21.52 -11.12
N TYR A 36 -6.21 -20.20 -10.98
CA TYR A 36 -5.35 -19.44 -10.05
C TYR A 36 -5.47 -19.96 -8.62
N THR A 37 -6.70 -20.21 -8.17
CA THR A 37 -6.96 -20.71 -6.81
C THR A 37 -6.44 -22.13 -6.62
N ARG A 38 -6.67 -23.03 -7.59
CA ARG A 38 -6.15 -24.40 -7.56
C ARG A 38 -4.63 -24.43 -7.51
N SER A 39 -3.97 -23.59 -8.34
CA SER A 39 -2.51 -23.50 -8.37
C SER A 39 -1.95 -22.96 -7.04
N PHE A 40 -2.58 -21.97 -6.45
CA PHE A 40 -2.19 -21.46 -5.14
C PHE A 40 -2.36 -22.51 -4.04
N ILE A 41 -3.49 -23.22 -4.00
CA ILE A 41 -3.74 -24.30 -3.04
C ILE A 41 -2.68 -25.39 -3.18
N GLN A 42 -2.42 -25.88 -4.39
CA GLN A 42 -1.43 -26.93 -4.65
C GLN A 42 -0.01 -26.48 -4.27
N TYR A 43 0.32 -25.22 -4.51
CA TYR A 43 1.57 -24.62 -4.06
C TYR A 43 1.68 -24.63 -2.51
N CYS A 44 0.61 -24.20 -1.82
CA CYS A 44 0.58 -24.22 -0.34
C CYS A 44 0.74 -25.62 0.23
N GLU A 45 0.09 -26.63 -0.34
CA GLU A 45 0.24 -28.04 0.08
C GLU A 45 1.67 -28.54 0.00
N LYS A 46 2.44 -28.06 -1.00
CA LYS A 46 3.85 -28.45 -1.18
C LYS A 46 4.83 -27.72 -0.26
N GLN A 47 4.51 -26.48 0.11
CA GLN A 47 5.45 -25.59 0.79
C GLN A 47 5.18 -25.42 2.28
N TYR A 48 3.94 -25.61 2.72
CA TYR A 48 3.53 -25.30 4.09
C TYR A 48 2.77 -26.48 4.72
N ALA A 49 3.01 -26.71 6.00
CA ALA A 49 2.12 -27.54 6.79
C ALA A 49 0.84 -26.74 7.07
N CYS A 50 -0.24 -27.01 6.35
CA CYS A 50 -1.53 -26.34 6.53
C CYS A 50 -2.67 -27.36 6.63
N GLU A 51 -3.64 -27.07 7.48
CA GLU A 51 -4.90 -27.82 7.54
C GLU A 51 -5.70 -27.51 6.31
N HIS A 52 -6.09 -28.40 5.47
CA HIS A 52 -6.84 -28.19 4.20
C HIS A 52 -8.03 -27.21 4.34
N THR A 53 -7.71 -26.00 4.75
CA THR A 53 -8.64 -24.89 4.99
C THR A 53 -8.04 -23.60 4.42
N ILE A 54 -8.85 -22.84 3.70
CA ILE A 54 -8.49 -21.55 3.15
C ILE A 54 -9.51 -20.48 3.55
N ALA A 55 -9.04 -19.30 3.95
CA ALA A 55 -9.94 -18.18 4.20
C ALA A 55 -10.01 -17.26 2.99
N ILE A 56 -11.23 -16.77 2.68
CA ILE A 56 -11.47 -15.87 1.56
C ILE A 56 -12.26 -14.65 1.98
N ALA A 57 -11.94 -13.51 1.38
CA ALA A 57 -12.67 -12.25 1.55
C ALA A 57 -12.69 -11.46 0.24
N GLY A 58 -13.45 -10.37 0.19
CA GLY A 58 -13.48 -9.51 -0.98
C GLY A 58 -13.85 -8.06 -0.69
N ASP A 59 -13.61 -7.19 -1.66
CA ASP A 59 -14.01 -5.79 -1.65
C ASP A 59 -15.44 -5.57 -2.19
N LEU A 60 -15.85 -4.31 -2.35
CA LEU A 60 -17.19 -3.93 -2.80
C LEU A 60 -17.32 -3.78 -4.33
N ARG A 61 -16.39 -4.30 -5.13
CA ARG A 61 -16.52 -4.28 -6.59
C ARG A 61 -17.64 -5.18 -7.07
N PRO A 62 -18.38 -4.79 -8.13
CA PRO A 62 -19.50 -5.59 -8.64
C PRO A 62 -19.14 -7.02 -9.05
N SER A 63 -17.89 -7.25 -9.50
CA SER A 63 -17.41 -8.56 -9.94
C SER A 63 -16.94 -9.48 -8.80
N THR A 64 -16.78 -8.96 -7.59
CA THR A 64 -16.13 -9.67 -6.48
C THR A 64 -16.90 -10.93 -6.07
N ASP A 65 -18.24 -10.88 -5.95
CA ASP A 65 -19.03 -12.05 -5.53
C ASP A 65 -18.95 -13.19 -6.51
N ARG A 66 -18.94 -12.90 -7.82
CA ARG A 66 -18.76 -13.91 -8.85
C ARG A 66 -17.40 -14.60 -8.74
N ILE A 67 -16.35 -13.80 -8.57
CA ILE A 67 -14.98 -14.33 -8.43
C ILE A 67 -14.89 -15.18 -7.16
N LEU A 68 -15.41 -14.72 -6.01
CA LEU A 68 -15.42 -15.49 -4.75
C LEU A 68 -16.09 -16.86 -4.92
N LYS A 69 -17.19 -16.96 -5.67
CA LYS A 69 -17.85 -18.24 -5.97
C LYS A 69 -16.94 -19.19 -6.76
N SER A 70 -16.12 -18.65 -7.67
CA SER A 70 -15.13 -19.46 -8.40
C SER A 70 -14.04 -20.00 -7.48
N LEU A 71 -13.61 -19.20 -6.49
CA LEU A 71 -12.65 -19.63 -5.46
C LEU A 71 -13.23 -20.75 -4.60
N VAL A 72 -14.51 -20.62 -4.19
CA VAL A 72 -15.20 -21.67 -3.43
C VAL A 72 -15.25 -22.97 -4.23
N ALA A 73 -15.61 -22.91 -5.52
CA ALA A 73 -15.63 -24.09 -6.39
C ALA A 73 -14.26 -24.76 -6.45
N ALA A 74 -13.21 -23.96 -6.68
CA ALA A 74 -11.83 -24.43 -6.79
C ALA A 74 -11.33 -25.11 -5.50
N ALA A 75 -11.59 -24.52 -4.34
CA ALA A 75 -11.18 -25.05 -3.05
C ALA A 75 -11.97 -26.33 -2.70
N THR A 76 -13.28 -26.35 -2.94
CA THR A 76 -14.11 -27.53 -2.72
C THR A 76 -13.64 -28.74 -3.56
N ASP A 77 -13.29 -28.50 -4.82
CA ASP A 77 -12.76 -29.54 -5.72
C ASP A 77 -11.35 -30.01 -5.33
N ALA A 78 -10.63 -29.21 -4.56
CA ALA A 78 -9.38 -29.61 -3.92
C ALA A 78 -9.58 -30.36 -2.60
N ASN A 79 -10.82 -30.59 -2.16
CA ASN A 79 -11.17 -31.09 -0.83
C ASN A 79 -10.68 -30.18 0.32
N TRP A 80 -10.69 -28.86 0.08
CA TRP A 80 -10.37 -27.84 1.07
C TRP A 80 -11.64 -27.23 1.63
N LYS A 81 -11.66 -26.99 2.94
CA LYS A 81 -12.70 -26.21 3.61
C LYS A 81 -12.51 -24.73 3.30
N VAL A 82 -13.60 -24.05 3.00
CA VAL A 82 -13.59 -22.59 2.78
C VAL A 82 -14.19 -21.88 3.98
N THR A 83 -13.44 -20.94 4.55
CA THR A 83 -13.90 -19.96 5.54
C THR A 83 -14.13 -18.64 4.82
N TYR A 84 -15.37 -18.19 4.71
CA TYR A 84 -15.69 -16.91 4.07
C TYR A 84 -15.80 -15.82 5.13
N CYS A 85 -14.86 -14.87 5.10
CA CYS A 85 -14.78 -13.77 6.06
C CYS A 85 -15.58 -12.51 5.65
N GLY A 86 -16.36 -12.60 4.58
CA GLY A 86 -17.21 -11.48 4.15
C GLY A 86 -16.48 -10.40 3.34
N LYS A 87 -17.03 -9.20 3.39
CA LYS A 87 -16.48 -7.99 2.77
C LYS A 87 -15.71 -7.20 3.83
N ILE A 88 -14.41 -7.44 3.93
CA ILE A 88 -13.54 -6.87 4.96
C ILE A 88 -12.24 -6.35 4.35
N PRO A 89 -11.50 -5.45 5.05
CA PRO A 89 -10.20 -4.95 4.61
C PRO A 89 -9.17 -6.05 4.31
N SER A 90 -8.30 -5.80 3.32
CA SER A 90 -7.16 -6.69 3.03
C SER A 90 -6.31 -7.02 4.27
N PRO A 91 -5.94 -6.06 5.15
CA PRO A 91 -5.22 -6.38 6.38
C PRO A 91 -6.04 -7.24 7.38
N ALA A 92 -7.37 -7.17 7.37
CA ALA A 92 -8.19 -7.96 8.29
C ALA A 92 -8.14 -9.46 7.95
N ILE A 93 -8.27 -9.82 6.66
CA ILE A 93 -8.13 -11.21 6.23
C ILE A 93 -6.71 -11.73 6.38
N ALA A 94 -5.69 -10.87 6.15
CA ALA A 94 -4.29 -11.24 6.35
C ALA A 94 -3.99 -11.51 7.84
N LEU A 95 -4.48 -10.67 8.76
CA LEU A 95 -4.38 -10.88 10.20
C LEU A 95 -5.02 -12.22 10.62
N TYR A 96 -6.23 -12.48 10.14
CA TYR A 96 -6.94 -13.73 10.42
C TYR A 96 -6.13 -14.97 9.93
N GLY A 97 -5.55 -14.87 8.72
CA GLY A 97 -4.70 -15.93 8.18
C GLY A 97 -3.45 -16.18 9.02
N LEU A 98 -2.78 -15.12 9.47
CA LEU A 98 -1.61 -15.23 10.35
C LEU A 98 -1.97 -15.82 11.72
N ASP A 99 -3.05 -15.37 12.35
CA ASP A 99 -3.51 -15.86 13.66
C ASP A 99 -3.91 -17.34 13.63
N LYS A 100 -4.49 -17.81 12.53
CA LYS A 100 -4.93 -19.20 12.35
C LYS A 100 -3.92 -20.09 11.60
N ALA A 101 -2.80 -19.53 11.15
CA ALA A 101 -1.82 -20.20 10.28
C ALA A 101 -2.49 -20.78 9.00
N LEU A 102 -3.40 -20.03 8.38
CA LEU A 102 -4.14 -20.42 7.18
C LEU A 102 -3.70 -19.61 5.96
N PRO A 103 -3.66 -20.21 4.76
CA PRO A 103 -3.59 -19.45 3.53
C PRO A 103 -4.87 -18.63 3.34
N THR A 104 -4.74 -17.43 2.78
CA THR A 104 -5.88 -16.56 2.53
C THR A 104 -5.89 -16.00 1.12
N ILE A 105 -7.08 -15.68 0.62
CA ILE A 105 -7.27 -14.99 -0.65
C ILE A 105 -8.19 -13.79 -0.45
N MET A 106 -7.73 -12.62 -0.90
CA MET A 106 -8.54 -11.41 -1.00
C MET A 106 -8.87 -11.11 -2.47
N VAL A 107 -10.14 -11.05 -2.79
CA VAL A 107 -10.61 -10.63 -4.12
C VAL A 107 -10.76 -9.12 -4.15
N THR A 108 -9.85 -8.45 -4.82
CA THR A 108 -9.81 -6.99 -4.89
C THR A 108 -8.96 -6.48 -6.07
N GLY A 109 -9.39 -5.36 -6.65
CA GLY A 109 -8.57 -4.56 -7.55
C GLY A 109 -7.89 -3.37 -6.86
N SER A 110 -8.04 -3.19 -5.52
CA SER A 110 -7.52 -2.04 -4.75
C SER A 110 -8.05 -0.71 -5.34
N HIS A 111 -7.17 0.17 -5.82
CA HIS A 111 -7.48 1.51 -6.33
C HIS A 111 -7.78 1.57 -7.85
N ILE A 112 -7.64 0.47 -8.59
CA ILE A 112 -7.83 0.50 -10.05
C ILE A 112 -9.33 0.57 -10.44
N PRO A 113 -9.67 1.00 -11.68
CA PRO A 113 -11.05 1.13 -12.13
C PRO A 113 -11.89 -0.16 -12.01
N ALA A 114 -13.21 -0.03 -11.98
CA ALA A 114 -14.16 -1.13 -11.73
C ALA A 114 -14.25 -2.18 -12.83
N ASP A 115 -13.78 -1.87 -14.05
CA ASP A 115 -13.66 -2.80 -15.17
C ASP A 115 -12.53 -3.84 -14.99
N ARG A 116 -11.76 -3.69 -13.91
CA ARG A 116 -10.67 -4.59 -13.50
C ARG A 116 -10.93 -5.13 -12.11
N ASN A 117 -10.33 -6.28 -11.82
CA ASN A 117 -10.29 -6.86 -10.48
C ASN A 117 -8.98 -7.62 -10.29
N GLY A 118 -8.79 -8.23 -9.14
CA GLY A 118 -7.61 -9.01 -8.82
C GLY A 118 -7.85 -10.03 -7.73
N ILE A 119 -6.82 -10.82 -7.50
CA ILE A 119 -6.76 -11.85 -6.47
C ILE A 119 -5.42 -11.69 -5.77
N LYS A 120 -5.43 -11.28 -4.49
CA LYS A 120 -4.25 -11.22 -3.62
C LYS A 120 -4.17 -12.53 -2.84
N PHE A 121 -2.97 -13.06 -2.72
CA PHE A 121 -2.71 -14.32 -2.03
C PHE A 121 -1.81 -14.08 -0.82
N ASN A 122 -2.12 -14.73 0.30
CA ASN A 122 -1.24 -14.84 1.45
C ASN A 122 -1.07 -16.31 1.81
N HIS A 123 0.17 -16.75 1.95
CA HIS A 123 0.46 -18.06 2.53
C HIS A 123 0.35 -17.99 4.07
N PRO A 124 0.42 -19.11 4.82
CA PRO A 124 0.21 -19.11 6.28
C PRO A 124 1.15 -18.19 7.10
N LYS A 125 2.19 -17.64 6.48
CA LYS A 125 3.18 -16.76 7.12
C LYS A 125 3.13 -15.30 6.63
N GLY A 126 2.20 -14.93 5.74
CA GLY A 126 2.04 -13.56 5.21
C GLY A 126 1.87 -13.45 3.70
N GLU A 127 2.14 -12.28 3.14
CA GLU A 127 2.03 -12.05 1.68
C GLU A 127 2.99 -12.95 0.90
N ILE A 128 2.55 -13.39 -0.29
CA ILE A 128 3.41 -14.14 -1.20
C ILE A 128 4.56 -13.28 -1.71
N THR A 129 5.74 -13.89 -1.81
CA THR A 129 6.94 -13.28 -2.37
C THR A 129 7.01 -13.48 -3.90
N LYS A 130 8.02 -12.92 -4.55
CA LYS A 130 8.26 -13.16 -5.98
C LYS A 130 8.67 -14.61 -6.30
N SER A 131 9.28 -15.31 -5.35
CA SER A 131 9.55 -16.74 -5.47
C SER A 131 8.28 -17.58 -5.36
N ASP A 132 7.36 -17.20 -4.48
CA ASP A 132 6.06 -17.86 -4.36
C ASP A 132 5.22 -17.69 -5.63
N GLU A 133 5.20 -16.46 -6.20
CA GLU A 133 4.53 -16.20 -7.49
C GLU A 133 5.06 -17.14 -8.59
N GLN A 134 6.39 -17.31 -8.70
CA GLN A 134 7.00 -18.22 -9.67
C GLN A 134 6.60 -19.67 -9.40
N GLY A 135 6.58 -20.08 -8.13
CA GLY A 135 6.11 -21.40 -7.71
C GLY A 135 4.66 -21.64 -8.14
N ILE A 136 3.74 -20.72 -7.85
CA ILE A 136 2.33 -20.80 -8.25
C ILE A 136 2.18 -20.86 -9.79
N VAL A 137 2.93 -20.06 -10.52
CA VAL A 137 2.87 -20.02 -12.00
C VAL A 137 3.38 -21.32 -12.61
N SER A 138 4.28 -22.03 -11.96
CA SER A 138 4.81 -23.32 -12.43
C SER A 138 3.89 -24.51 -12.17
N GLU A 139 2.80 -24.32 -11.42
CA GLU A 139 1.87 -25.39 -11.09
C GLU A 139 1.07 -25.85 -12.33
N SER A 140 0.78 -27.15 -12.32
CA SER A 140 -0.15 -27.80 -13.26
C SER A 140 -1.29 -28.44 -12.47
N VAL A 141 -2.51 -28.05 -12.77
CA VAL A 141 -3.69 -28.44 -12.00
C VAL A 141 -4.69 -29.18 -12.87
N ASP A 142 -5.37 -30.16 -12.29
CA ASP A 142 -6.44 -30.84 -12.97
C ASP A 142 -7.73 -30.02 -12.93
N VAL A 143 -8.30 -29.79 -14.12
CA VAL A 143 -9.53 -29.02 -14.30
C VAL A 143 -10.57 -29.90 -14.99
N ASP A 144 -11.75 -30.00 -14.38
CA ASP A 144 -12.93 -30.57 -15.03
C ASP A 144 -13.59 -29.49 -15.90
N GLU A 145 -13.29 -29.50 -17.19
CA GLU A 145 -13.82 -28.52 -18.15
C GLU A 145 -15.34 -28.55 -18.29
N SER A 146 -16.01 -29.66 -17.91
CA SER A 146 -17.46 -29.74 -17.94
C SER A 146 -18.17 -28.80 -16.96
N ARG A 147 -17.44 -28.29 -15.97
CA ARG A 147 -17.93 -27.28 -15.02
C ARG A 147 -18.17 -25.91 -15.67
N PHE A 148 -17.54 -25.65 -16.78
CA PHE A 148 -17.56 -24.33 -17.42
C PHE A 148 -18.35 -24.35 -18.72
N ASP A 149 -18.93 -23.21 -19.05
CA ASP A 149 -19.52 -22.98 -20.36
C ASP A 149 -18.46 -22.51 -21.38
N GLY A 150 -18.90 -22.24 -22.63
CA GLY A 150 -18.02 -21.78 -23.70
C GLY A 150 -17.36 -20.41 -23.45
N ALA A 151 -17.86 -19.62 -22.50
CA ALA A 151 -17.29 -18.35 -22.08
C ALA A 151 -16.37 -18.50 -20.84
N GLY A 152 -16.20 -19.71 -20.32
CA GLY A 152 -15.40 -19.98 -19.13
C GLY A 152 -16.09 -19.63 -17.83
N MET A 153 -17.42 -19.52 -17.82
CA MET A 153 -18.22 -19.25 -16.64
C MET A 153 -18.72 -20.55 -16.02
N LEU A 154 -18.82 -20.61 -14.68
CA LEU A 154 -19.34 -21.79 -13.99
C LEU A 154 -20.80 -22.04 -14.36
N ARG A 155 -21.11 -23.26 -14.84
CA ARG A 155 -22.50 -23.69 -15.11
C ARG A 155 -23.36 -23.75 -13.84
N ASN A 156 -22.74 -24.15 -12.74
CA ASN A 156 -23.36 -24.26 -11.41
C ASN A 156 -22.43 -23.60 -10.39
N ALA A 157 -22.56 -22.28 -10.22
CA ALA A 157 -21.79 -21.56 -9.24
C ALA A 157 -22.27 -21.90 -7.81
N PRO A 158 -21.38 -22.25 -6.87
CA PRO A 158 -21.77 -22.53 -5.49
C PRO A 158 -22.27 -21.27 -4.79
N ALA A 159 -23.05 -21.45 -3.71
CA ALA A 159 -23.32 -20.37 -2.77
C ALA A 159 -22.05 -20.02 -1.98
N LEU A 160 -21.92 -18.79 -1.56
CA LEU A 160 -20.89 -18.41 -0.58
C LEU A 160 -21.27 -19.02 0.78
N PRO A 161 -20.28 -19.53 1.56
CA PRO A 161 -20.52 -19.98 2.93
C PRO A 161 -21.06 -18.85 3.82
N ALA A 162 -21.54 -19.20 5.02
CA ALA A 162 -21.85 -18.21 6.05
C ALA A 162 -20.60 -17.39 6.40
N ILE A 163 -20.80 -16.12 6.76
CA ILE A 163 -19.70 -15.22 7.09
C ILE A 163 -19.10 -15.65 8.43
N GLU A 164 -17.75 -15.72 8.46
CA GLU A 164 -16.96 -15.84 9.67
C GLU A 164 -16.67 -14.43 10.20
N GLU A 165 -17.30 -14.08 11.31
CA GLU A 165 -17.24 -12.73 11.88
C GLU A 165 -15.95 -12.46 12.69
N GLU A 166 -15.22 -13.50 13.07
CA GLU A 166 -14.02 -13.37 13.90
C GLU A 166 -12.94 -12.50 13.23
N ALA A 167 -12.82 -12.60 11.90
CA ALA A 167 -11.83 -11.84 11.14
C ALA A 167 -12.04 -10.31 11.26
N GLU A 168 -13.28 -9.83 11.12
CA GLU A 168 -13.64 -8.42 11.33
C GLU A 168 -13.47 -8.02 12.80
N ALA A 169 -13.99 -8.84 13.71
CA ALA A 169 -13.97 -8.55 15.14
C ALA A 169 -12.54 -8.44 15.69
N ASN A 170 -11.62 -9.32 15.29
CA ASN A 170 -10.23 -9.30 15.73
C ASN A 170 -9.49 -8.08 15.17
N TYR A 171 -9.74 -7.71 13.91
CA TYR A 171 -9.16 -6.51 13.32
C TYR A 171 -9.63 -5.23 14.02
N ILE A 172 -10.91 -5.10 14.34
CA ILE A 172 -11.44 -3.96 15.12
C ILE A 172 -10.79 -3.91 16.50
N LYS A 173 -10.76 -5.03 17.24
CA LYS A 173 -10.23 -5.09 18.62
C LYS A 173 -8.71 -4.84 18.68
N ARG A 174 -7.97 -5.06 17.60
CA ARG A 174 -6.52 -4.86 17.54
C ARG A 174 -6.09 -3.49 18.04
N TYR A 175 -6.81 -2.43 17.65
CA TYR A 175 -6.43 -1.05 17.95
C TYR A 175 -6.77 -0.64 19.38
N PRO A 176 -8.00 -0.79 19.90
CA PRO A 176 -8.28 -0.44 21.29
C PRO A 176 -7.54 -1.34 22.30
N ASN A 177 -7.22 -2.58 21.94
CA ASN A 177 -6.38 -3.43 22.79
C ASN A 177 -4.96 -2.88 22.95
N PHE A 178 -4.44 -2.19 21.94
CA PHE A 178 -3.11 -1.59 22.01
C PHE A 178 -3.16 -0.15 22.53
N PHE A 179 -3.90 0.74 21.90
CA PHE A 179 -3.92 2.17 22.25
C PHE A 179 -4.79 2.50 23.48
N GLY A 180 -5.77 1.65 23.81
CA GLY A 180 -6.78 1.91 24.86
C GLY A 180 -8.04 2.59 24.32
N ASN A 181 -9.17 2.34 25.00
CA ASN A 181 -10.49 2.79 24.55
C ASN A 181 -10.71 4.31 24.60
N SER A 182 -9.80 5.07 25.18
CA SER A 182 -9.86 6.54 25.26
C SER A 182 -8.74 7.24 24.49
N ALA A 183 -8.01 6.50 23.66
CA ALA A 183 -6.83 7.01 22.97
C ALA A 183 -7.11 8.21 22.05
N LEU A 184 -8.33 8.34 21.53
CA LEU A 184 -8.76 9.43 20.66
C LEU A 184 -9.87 10.30 21.30
N SER A 185 -10.10 10.18 22.63
CA SER A 185 -11.14 10.95 23.32
C SER A 185 -10.91 12.46 23.18
N GLY A 186 -11.97 13.18 22.84
CA GLY A 186 -11.95 14.62 22.61
C GLY A 186 -11.64 15.04 21.18
N LEU A 187 -11.29 14.08 20.29
CA LEU A 187 -11.11 14.34 18.87
C LEU A 187 -12.41 14.08 18.09
N THR A 188 -12.68 14.92 17.10
CA THR A 188 -13.74 14.75 16.12
C THR A 188 -13.12 14.37 14.76
N ILE A 189 -13.44 13.19 14.24
CA ILE A 189 -12.83 12.67 13.01
C ILE A 189 -13.91 12.46 11.94
N GLY A 190 -13.73 13.11 10.80
CA GLY A 190 -14.51 12.83 9.60
C GLY A 190 -14.11 11.48 8.99
N VAL A 191 -15.06 10.72 8.45
CA VAL A 191 -14.76 9.49 7.70
C VAL A 191 -15.37 9.61 6.31
N TYR A 192 -14.51 9.82 5.31
CA TYR A 192 -14.90 9.77 3.91
C TYR A 192 -15.08 8.31 3.50
N GLN A 193 -16.34 7.87 3.44
CA GLN A 193 -16.68 6.46 3.30
C GLN A 193 -16.54 5.94 1.86
N HIS A 194 -16.87 6.74 0.85
CA HIS A 194 -17.05 6.35 -0.55
C HIS A 194 -17.50 4.88 -0.70
N SER A 195 -16.81 4.08 -1.51
CA SER A 195 -17.04 2.63 -1.67
C SER A 195 -15.91 1.78 -1.09
N ALA A 196 -15.16 2.29 -0.10
CA ALA A 196 -14.14 1.50 0.59
C ALA A 196 -14.78 0.35 1.36
N VAL A 197 -14.17 -0.83 1.30
CA VAL A 197 -14.70 -2.00 2.01
C VAL A 197 -14.64 -1.86 3.53
N GLY A 198 -13.64 -1.12 4.03
CA GLY A 198 -13.46 -0.84 5.46
C GLY A 198 -14.28 0.32 6.01
N ARG A 199 -15.11 0.99 5.19
CA ARG A 199 -15.81 2.23 5.54
C ARG A 199 -16.58 2.22 6.87
N ASP A 200 -17.21 1.09 7.21
CA ASP A 200 -17.93 0.92 8.48
C ASP A 200 -17.01 0.44 9.60
N ILE A 201 -15.97 -0.32 9.27
CA ILE A 201 -14.96 -0.79 10.22
C ILE A 201 -14.11 0.38 10.74
N VAL A 202 -13.75 1.34 9.88
CA VAL A 202 -13.05 2.57 10.28
C VAL A 202 -13.85 3.32 11.33
N VAL A 203 -15.17 3.49 11.13
CA VAL A 203 -16.07 4.13 12.10
C VAL A 203 -16.06 3.38 13.42
N LYS A 204 -16.31 2.06 13.40
CA LYS A 204 -16.31 1.22 14.61
C LYS A 204 -14.99 1.29 15.38
N VAL A 205 -13.85 1.28 14.69
CA VAL A 205 -12.52 1.39 15.31
C VAL A 205 -12.34 2.75 15.99
N LEU A 206 -12.64 3.84 15.29
CA LEU A 206 -12.48 5.19 15.84
C LEU A 206 -13.39 5.45 17.06
N GLU A 207 -14.65 4.99 16.99
CA GLU A 207 -15.57 5.04 18.11
C GLU A 207 -15.07 4.21 19.31
N SER A 208 -14.51 3.02 19.05
CA SER A 208 -13.94 2.16 20.10
C SER A 208 -12.70 2.77 20.79
N LEU A 209 -12.05 3.73 20.14
CA LEU A 209 -10.94 4.52 20.67
C LEU A 209 -11.39 5.83 21.33
N GLY A 210 -12.70 6.09 21.38
CA GLY A 210 -13.30 7.24 22.05
C GLY A 210 -13.40 8.51 21.21
N ALA A 211 -13.20 8.46 19.89
CA ALA A 211 -13.39 9.60 19.01
C ALA A 211 -14.88 9.88 18.76
N THR A 212 -15.22 11.16 18.51
CA THR A 212 -16.48 11.52 17.88
C THR A 212 -16.34 11.35 16.36
N VAL A 213 -17.14 10.48 15.75
CA VAL A 213 -17.00 10.16 14.34
C VAL A 213 -18.12 10.78 13.51
N LYS A 214 -17.77 11.41 12.38
CA LYS A 214 -18.70 11.99 11.41
C LYS A 214 -18.52 11.33 10.04
N PRO A 215 -19.24 10.23 9.74
CA PRO A 215 -19.20 9.60 8.42
C PRO A 215 -19.87 10.47 7.36
N PHE A 216 -19.30 10.53 6.16
CA PHE A 216 -19.85 11.28 5.03
C PHE A 216 -19.56 10.66 3.68
N ALA A 217 -20.28 11.10 2.64
CA ALA A 217 -20.11 10.76 1.23
C ALA A 217 -20.00 9.24 0.95
N ARG A 218 -20.90 8.46 1.59
CA ARG A 218 -21.05 7.03 1.30
C ARG A 218 -21.57 6.81 -0.12
N SER A 219 -21.00 5.87 -0.83
CA SER A 219 -21.41 5.49 -2.18
C SER A 219 -21.71 4.02 -2.28
N GLU A 220 -22.79 3.67 -2.94
CA GLU A 220 -23.11 2.27 -3.31
C GLU A 220 -22.53 1.91 -4.71
N THR A 221 -22.09 2.92 -5.46
CA THR A 221 -21.33 2.71 -6.70
C THR A 221 -19.85 2.71 -6.39
N PHE A 222 -19.10 1.75 -6.96
CA PHE A 222 -17.66 1.67 -6.75
C PHE A 222 -16.94 2.90 -7.29
N ILE A 223 -16.19 3.58 -6.42
CA ILE A 223 -15.35 4.75 -6.71
C ILE A 223 -13.89 4.34 -6.53
N PRO A 224 -13.06 4.33 -7.58
CA PRO A 224 -11.64 4.06 -7.44
C PRO A 224 -10.95 5.28 -6.80
N VAL A 225 -10.38 5.08 -5.62
CA VAL A 225 -9.59 6.10 -4.92
C VAL A 225 -8.13 5.67 -4.93
N ASP A 226 -7.28 6.46 -5.58
CA ASP A 226 -5.83 6.25 -5.61
C ASP A 226 -5.16 7.20 -4.61
N THR A 227 -4.55 6.64 -3.58
CA THR A 227 -3.93 7.41 -2.50
C THR A 227 -2.64 8.14 -2.91
N GLU A 228 -2.06 7.80 -4.08
CA GLU A 228 -0.93 8.52 -4.67
C GLU A 228 -1.34 9.59 -5.70
N ALA A 229 -2.61 9.56 -6.16
CA ALA A 229 -3.14 10.46 -7.18
C ALA A 229 -4.60 10.81 -6.87
N ILE A 230 -4.80 11.55 -5.79
CA ILE A 230 -6.11 11.93 -5.29
C ILE A 230 -6.79 12.83 -6.34
N ARG A 231 -8.07 12.56 -6.61
CA ARG A 231 -8.84 13.34 -7.59
C ARG A 231 -9.21 14.70 -6.99
N VAL A 232 -9.34 15.70 -7.86
CA VAL A 232 -9.72 17.06 -7.45
C VAL A 232 -11.07 17.06 -6.72
N GLU A 233 -12.02 16.22 -7.16
CA GLU A 233 -13.33 16.07 -6.52
C GLU A 233 -13.21 15.56 -5.08
N ASP A 234 -12.26 14.65 -4.80
CA ASP A 234 -12.03 14.13 -3.45
C ASP A 234 -11.30 15.16 -2.56
N GLU A 235 -10.45 16.01 -3.16
CA GLU A 235 -9.82 17.14 -2.45
C GLU A 235 -10.84 18.22 -2.08
N ASP A 236 -11.70 18.61 -3.03
CA ASP A 236 -12.74 19.63 -2.81
C ASP A 236 -13.74 19.15 -1.76
N LEU A 237 -14.16 17.88 -1.85
CA LEU A 237 -15.07 17.26 -0.90
C LEU A 237 -14.52 17.26 0.54
N ALA A 238 -13.24 16.95 0.71
CA ALA A 238 -12.59 16.95 2.03
C ALA A 238 -12.52 18.37 2.61
N ARG A 239 -12.14 19.36 1.81
CA ARG A 239 -12.10 20.78 2.22
C ARG A 239 -13.47 21.31 2.63
N ASP A 240 -14.48 21.05 1.79
CA ASP A 240 -15.85 21.47 2.07
C ASP A 240 -16.39 20.86 3.36
N PHE A 241 -16.11 19.57 3.59
CA PHE A 241 -16.53 18.87 4.79
C PHE A 241 -15.82 19.40 6.04
N ALA A 242 -14.49 19.56 6.00
CA ALA A 242 -13.73 20.11 7.11
C ALA A 242 -14.21 21.49 7.54
N HIS A 243 -14.51 22.38 6.57
CA HIS A 243 -15.04 23.71 6.85
C HIS A 243 -16.43 23.72 7.49
N LYS A 244 -17.31 22.79 7.10
CA LYS A 244 -18.68 22.72 7.63
C LYS A 244 -18.75 22.09 9.00
N ASP A 245 -17.99 21.03 9.23
CA ASP A 245 -18.19 20.12 10.34
C ASP A 245 -17.17 20.28 11.46
N PHE A 246 -16.15 21.13 11.29
CA PHE A 246 -15.12 21.41 12.30
C PHE A 246 -14.51 20.12 12.86
N VAL A 247 -13.79 19.39 12.04
CA VAL A 247 -13.13 18.14 12.39
C VAL A 247 -11.64 18.36 12.66
N ASP A 248 -11.04 17.52 13.52
CA ASP A 248 -9.60 17.54 13.77
C ASP A 248 -8.81 16.86 12.66
N ALA A 249 -9.45 15.92 11.95
CA ALA A 249 -8.88 15.21 10.80
C ALA A 249 -9.98 14.52 9.99
N ILE A 250 -9.63 14.10 8.75
CA ILE A 250 -10.48 13.23 7.94
C ILE A 250 -9.72 11.95 7.61
N PHE A 251 -10.36 10.80 7.85
CA PHE A 251 -9.86 9.48 7.47
C PHE A 251 -10.56 8.96 6.23
N SER A 252 -9.81 8.32 5.37
CA SER A 252 -10.31 7.48 4.29
C SER A 252 -9.30 6.39 3.97
N THR A 253 -9.63 5.52 3.01
CA THR A 253 -8.74 4.46 2.52
C THR A 253 -8.97 4.26 1.02
N ASP A 254 -8.15 3.44 0.36
CA ASP A 254 -8.50 2.95 -0.97
C ASP A 254 -9.59 1.85 -0.92
N GLY A 255 -9.90 1.25 -2.06
CA GLY A 255 -11.04 0.35 -2.21
C GLY A 255 -11.03 -0.88 -1.30
N ASP A 256 -9.88 -1.48 -1.03
CA ASP A 256 -9.70 -2.65 -0.15
C ASP A 256 -9.08 -2.31 1.21
N SER A 257 -8.99 -1.03 1.50
CA SER A 257 -8.63 -0.47 2.80
C SER A 257 -7.27 -0.94 3.34
N ASP A 258 -6.29 -1.10 2.45
CA ASP A 258 -4.91 -1.38 2.83
C ASP A 258 -4.00 -0.12 2.73
N ARG A 259 -4.47 0.98 2.10
CA ARG A 259 -3.77 2.24 1.93
C ARG A 259 -4.53 3.39 2.60
N PRO A 260 -3.90 4.13 3.50
CA PRO A 260 -4.54 5.22 4.23
C PRO A 260 -4.64 6.50 3.41
N LEU A 261 -5.65 7.29 3.74
CA LEU A 261 -5.76 8.70 3.43
C LEU A 261 -6.08 9.45 4.72
N LEU A 262 -5.19 10.31 5.15
CA LEU A 262 -5.37 11.22 6.28
C LEU A 262 -5.36 12.66 5.77
N ALA A 263 -6.42 13.42 6.04
CA ALA A 263 -6.40 14.86 5.85
C ALA A 263 -6.35 15.58 7.20
N ASP A 264 -5.80 16.79 7.19
CA ASP A 264 -5.76 17.68 8.34
C ASP A 264 -7.13 18.34 8.64
N ASP A 265 -7.16 19.22 9.60
CA ASP A 265 -8.34 19.98 10.07
C ASP A 265 -8.90 20.98 9.03
N VAL A 266 -8.18 21.23 7.94
CA VAL A 266 -8.66 22.05 6.80
C VAL A 266 -8.93 21.21 5.54
N GLY A 267 -8.89 19.89 5.65
CA GLY A 267 -9.19 18.96 4.58
C GLY A 267 -8.07 18.76 3.55
N MET A 268 -6.82 19.06 3.91
CA MET A 268 -5.67 18.82 3.05
C MET A 268 -5.10 17.43 3.26
N TRP A 269 -5.14 16.58 2.22
CA TRP A 269 -4.62 15.23 2.27
C TRP A 269 -3.10 15.20 2.42
N LEU A 270 -2.63 14.40 3.37
CA LEU A 270 -1.21 14.13 3.53
C LEU A 270 -0.73 13.14 2.47
N ARG A 271 0.52 13.31 2.03
CA ARG A 271 1.18 12.25 1.25
C ARG A 271 1.40 11.02 2.12
N GLY A 272 1.22 9.85 1.53
CA GLY A 272 1.31 8.58 2.26
C GLY A 272 2.69 8.34 2.89
N ASP A 273 3.78 8.72 2.21
CA ASP A 273 5.13 8.60 2.76
C ASP A 273 5.39 9.54 3.95
N VAL A 274 4.81 10.73 3.94
CA VAL A 274 4.89 11.68 5.07
C VAL A 274 4.08 11.15 6.26
N LEU A 275 2.89 10.61 6.01
CA LEU A 275 2.09 9.92 7.02
C LEU A 275 2.88 8.74 7.62
N GLY A 276 3.57 7.95 6.79
CA GLY A 276 4.42 6.84 7.23
C GLY A 276 5.55 7.26 8.17
N ILE A 277 6.22 8.39 7.88
CA ILE A 277 7.25 8.96 8.77
C ILE A 277 6.65 9.35 10.13
N LEU A 278 5.55 10.11 10.14
CA LEU A 278 4.89 10.55 11.37
C LEU A 278 4.39 9.35 12.19
N ALA A 279 3.79 8.36 11.54
CA ALA A 279 3.31 7.15 12.19
C ALA A 279 4.46 6.35 12.82
N ALA A 280 5.56 6.18 12.10
CA ALA A 280 6.75 5.50 12.63
C ALA A 280 7.35 6.23 13.84
N GLN A 281 7.35 7.57 13.82
CA GLN A 281 7.76 8.37 14.99
C GLN A 281 6.80 8.20 16.15
N ALA A 282 5.48 8.28 15.91
CA ALA A 282 4.44 8.11 16.93
C ALA A 282 4.51 6.73 17.60
N LEU A 283 4.81 5.70 16.82
CA LEU A 283 4.97 4.32 17.30
C LEU A 283 6.37 4.02 17.89
N GLY A 284 7.29 4.99 17.90
CA GLY A 284 8.65 4.78 18.40
C GLY A 284 9.50 3.82 17.57
N ILE A 285 9.11 3.53 16.32
CA ILE A 285 9.85 2.65 15.42
C ILE A 285 11.23 3.24 15.13
N LYS A 286 12.28 2.42 15.21
CA LYS A 286 13.67 2.86 14.98
C LYS A 286 14.27 2.35 13.67
N ARG A 287 13.73 1.30 13.09
CA ARG A 287 14.24 0.68 11.87
C ARG A 287 13.16 0.66 10.80
N ILE A 288 13.43 1.26 9.65
CA ILE A 288 12.45 1.46 8.58
C ILE A 288 12.95 0.91 7.26
N ALA A 289 12.09 0.13 6.58
CA ALA A 289 12.23 -0.20 5.17
C ALA A 289 11.21 0.59 4.34
N THR A 290 11.65 1.24 3.27
CA THR A 290 10.77 2.06 2.43
C THR A 290 11.32 2.19 1.00
N PRO A 291 10.46 2.34 -0.03
CA PRO A 291 10.92 2.52 -1.40
C PRO A 291 11.81 3.75 -1.60
N VAL A 292 12.69 3.66 -2.60
CA VAL A 292 13.58 4.78 -2.98
C VAL A 292 12.85 6.05 -3.42
N SER A 293 11.57 5.94 -3.79
CA SER A 293 10.72 7.07 -4.19
C SER A 293 10.08 7.82 -3.03
N CYS A 294 10.18 7.30 -1.80
CA CYS A 294 9.64 7.95 -0.62
C CYS A 294 10.50 9.11 -0.14
N ASN A 295 9.87 10.07 0.52
CA ASN A 295 10.40 11.35 0.93
C ASN A 295 11.62 11.24 1.85
N THR A 296 12.64 12.08 1.64
CA THR A 296 13.90 12.10 2.41
C THR A 296 13.82 12.85 3.74
N SER A 297 12.65 13.39 4.12
CA SER A 297 12.43 13.82 5.51
C SER A 297 12.68 12.68 6.49
N LEU A 298 12.59 11.42 6.03
CA LEU A 298 12.94 10.24 6.81
C LEU A 298 14.37 10.30 7.35
N GLU A 299 15.36 10.41 6.47
CA GLU A 299 16.77 10.47 6.83
C GLU A 299 17.10 11.79 7.55
N LYS A 300 16.57 12.89 7.02
CA LYS A 300 16.85 14.24 7.53
C LYS A 300 16.24 14.48 8.92
N SER A 301 15.26 13.69 9.35
CA SER A 301 14.66 13.78 10.69
C SER A 301 15.62 13.38 11.81
N GLY A 302 16.60 12.53 11.53
CA GLY A 302 17.56 12.01 12.50
C GLY A 302 16.93 11.09 13.58
N PHE A 303 15.65 10.73 13.44
CA PHE A 303 14.93 9.95 14.43
C PHE A 303 15.23 8.44 14.32
N PHE A 304 15.50 7.95 13.11
CA PHE A 304 15.62 6.54 12.78
C PHE A 304 17.07 6.05 12.84
N GLU A 305 17.29 4.86 13.40
CA GLU A 305 18.63 4.29 13.58
C GLU A 305 19.14 3.56 12.33
N LYS A 306 18.21 2.85 11.65
CA LYS A 306 18.52 2.13 10.41
C LYS A 306 17.41 2.34 9.38
N ILE A 307 17.80 2.66 8.16
CA ILE A 307 16.90 2.86 7.03
C ILE A 307 17.36 1.96 5.88
N CYS A 308 16.43 1.16 5.35
CA CYS A 308 16.63 0.33 4.17
C CYS A 308 15.79 0.89 3.01
N ARG A 309 16.46 1.43 1.98
CA ARG A 309 15.78 1.87 0.74
C ARG A 309 15.63 0.69 -0.20
N THR A 310 14.38 0.38 -0.57
CA THR A 310 14.01 -0.78 -1.38
C THR A 310 13.54 -0.37 -2.77
N ARG A 311 13.31 -1.35 -3.63
CA ARG A 311 12.48 -1.17 -4.83
C ARG A 311 11.05 -0.84 -4.44
N ILE A 312 10.28 -0.29 -5.39
CA ILE A 312 8.85 0.03 -5.22
C ILE A 312 8.04 -1.26 -5.26
N GLY A 313 7.24 -1.49 -4.22
CA GLY A 313 6.32 -2.61 -4.07
C GLY A 313 6.46 -3.36 -2.75
N SER A 314 5.31 -3.78 -2.15
CA SER A 314 5.27 -4.43 -0.84
C SER A 314 6.20 -5.64 -0.70
N PRO A 315 6.39 -6.55 -1.70
CA PRO A 315 7.31 -7.66 -1.54
C PRO A 315 8.76 -7.23 -1.28
N TYR A 316 9.19 -6.10 -1.84
CA TYR A 316 10.53 -5.57 -1.61
C TYR A 316 10.64 -4.84 -0.27
N VAL A 317 9.57 -4.19 0.17
CA VAL A 317 9.51 -3.58 1.51
C VAL A 317 9.55 -4.66 2.58
N ILE A 318 8.81 -5.76 2.40
CA ILE A 318 8.81 -6.92 3.31
C ILE A 318 10.23 -7.50 3.41
N ALA A 319 10.88 -7.81 2.28
CA ALA A 319 12.25 -8.31 2.28
C ALA A 319 13.24 -7.30 2.92
N GLY A 320 13.04 -6.00 2.71
CA GLY A 320 13.82 -4.94 3.36
C GLY A 320 13.62 -4.93 4.88
N MET A 321 12.38 -5.09 5.35
CA MET A 321 12.08 -5.19 6.78
C MET A 321 12.72 -6.44 7.41
N GLU A 322 12.61 -7.59 6.76
CA GLU A 322 13.24 -8.84 7.21
C GLU A 322 14.76 -8.68 7.38
N SER A 323 15.42 -7.96 6.47
CA SER A 323 16.86 -7.69 6.56
C SER A 323 17.26 -6.78 7.73
N LEU A 324 16.31 -6.04 8.29
CA LEU A 324 16.50 -5.15 9.44
C LEU A 324 16.23 -5.84 10.79
N VAL A 325 15.62 -7.03 10.79
CA VAL A 325 15.39 -7.82 12.01
C VAL A 325 16.71 -8.46 12.43
N GLU A 326 17.10 -8.30 13.69
CA GLU A 326 18.29 -8.95 14.23
C GLU A 326 18.01 -10.42 14.59
N PRO A 327 18.95 -11.32 14.33
CA PRO A 327 18.84 -12.71 14.81
C PRO A 327 18.68 -12.75 16.33
N GLY A 328 17.65 -13.44 16.82
CA GLY A 328 17.36 -13.52 18.25
C GLY A 328 16.68 -12.28 18.84
N ALA A 329 16.07 -11.44 17.98
CA ALA A 329 15.30 -10.26 18.40
C ALA A 329 14.25 -10.61 19.46
N ASP A 330 14.18 -9.81 20.51
CA ASP A 330 13.22 -9.90 21.61
C ASP A 330 12.50 -8.55 21.84
N ALA A 331 11.73 -8.45 22.92
CA ALA A 331 10.98 -7.24 23.26
C ALA A 331 11.87 -6.00 23.54
N THR A 332 13.18 -6.16 23.72
CA THR A 332 14.14 -5.07 23.94
C THR A 332 14.83 -4.62 22.64
N THR A 333 14.70 -5.41 21.57
CA THR A 333 15.27 -5.10 20.26
C THR A 333 14.44 -4.00 19.58
N PRO A 334 15.08 -3.00 18.94
CA PRO A 334 14.36 -1.96 18.21
C PRO A 334 13.37 -2.54 17.18
N SER A 335 12.13 -2.10 17.25
CA SER A 335 11.06 -2.54 16.35
C SER A 335 11.31 -2.13 14.90
N VAL A 336 10.85 -2.98 13.98
CA VAL A 336 10.99 -2.82 12.54
C VAL A 336 9.63 -2.61 11.89
N ALA A 337 9.53 -1.60 11.04
CA ALA A 337 8.37 -1.36 10.21
C ALA A 337 8.78 -0.96 8.79
N GLY A 338 7.81 -0.93 7.89
CA GLY A 338 7.97 -0.38 6.55
C GLY A 338 6.75 0.41 6.14
N TYR A 339 6.92 1.27 5.12
CA TYR A 339 5.81 1.97 4.50
C TYR A 339 6.11 2.26 3.04
N GLU A 340 5.06 2.52 2.27
CA GLU A 340 5.16 2.87 0.86
C GLU A 340 4.68 4.31 0.59
N ALA A 341 4.93 4.85 -0.61
CA ALA A 341 4.46 6.18 -1.01
C ALA A 341 2.92 6.30 -0.99
N ASN A 342 2.22 5.19 -1.17
CA ASN A 342 0.77 5.11 -1.07
C ASN A 342 0.24 5.15 0.39
N GLY A 343 1.13 5.20 1.38
CA GLY A 343 0.82 5.25 2.80
C GLY A 343 0.65 3.89 3.48
N GLY A 344 0.56 2.81 2.72
CA GLY A 344 0.46 1.46 3.30
C GLY A 344 1.59 1.20 4.28
N PHE A 345 1.25 0.93 5.55
CA PHE A 345 2.18 0.76 6.66
C PHE A 345 2.23 -0.71 7.08
N LEU A 346 3.43 -1.26 7.22
CA LEU A 346 3.69 -2.66 7.52
C LEU A 346 4.44 -2.76 8.84
N LEU A 347 3.94 -3.53 9.79
CA LEU A 347 4.62 -3.77 11.07
C LEU A 347 5.26 -5.15 11.08
N GLN A 348 6.60 -5.22 11.03
CA GLN A 348 7.35 -6.48 10.91
C GLN A 348 7.53 -7.21 12.24
N THR A 349 7.70 -6.47 13.33
CA THR A 349 7.93 -7.02 14.66
C THR A 349 6.83 -6.61 15.62
N ASP A 350 6.61 -7.40 16.66
CA ASP A 350 5.74 -6.99 17.77
C ASP A 350 6.20 -5.66 18.34
N LEU A 351 5.26 -4.79 18.69
CA LEU A 351 5.52 -3.49 19.27
C LEU A 351 4.92 -3.44 20.67
N THR A 352 5.75 -3.20 21.67
CA THR A 352 5.31 -3.11 23.06
C THR A 352 5.52 -1.70 23.58
N HIS A 353 4.45 -1.08 24.09
CA HIS A 353 4.47 0.25 24.71
C HIS A 353 3.91 0.21 26.12
N GLU A 354 4.41 1.12 26.95
CA GLU A 354 3.88 1.42 28.27
C GLU A 354 3.00 2.67 28.18
N PHE A 355 1.75 2.54 28.59
CA PHE A 355 0.76 3.62 28.60
C PHE A 355 0.42 3.97 30.03
N SER A 356 0.31 5.27 30.35
CA SER A 356 -0.10 5.72 31.70
C SER A 356 -1.62 5.89 31.74
N GLU A 357 -2.31 5.03 32.49
CA GLU A 357 -3.76 5.05 32.63
C GLU A 357 -4.16 5.10 34.09
N GLY A 358 -4.89 6.16 34.50
CA GLY A 358 -5.35 6.31 35.87
C GLY A 358 -4.23 6.33 36.92
N GLY A 359 -3.01 6.73 36.52
CA GLY A 359 -1.82 6.74 37.40
C GLY A 359 -1.08 5.41 37.50
N ASN A 360 -1.46 4.39 36.69
CA ASN A 360 -0.77 3.12 36.58
C ASN A 360 -0.16 2.96 35.17
N ASP A 361 1.01 2.37 35.09
CA ASP A 361 1.64 2.03 33.82
C ASP A 361 1.11 0.67 33.33
N VAL A 362 0.47 0.66 32.17
CA VAL A 362 -0.09 -0.52 31.52
C VAL A 362 0.73 -0.86 30.28
N LYS A 363 1.31 -2.04 30.27
CA LYS A 363 2.09 -2.54 29.14
C LYS A 363 1.20 -3.28 28.15
N ARG A 364 1.21 -2.84 26.89
CA ARG A 364 0.42 -3.46 25.82
C ARG A 364 1.28 -3.79 24.62
N THR A 365 0.95 -4.88 23.94
CA THR A 365 1.68 -5.34 22.76
C THR A 365 0.76 -5.38 21.55
N LEU A 366 1.18 -4.69 20.49
CA LEU A 366 0.61 -4.80 19.16
C LEU A 366 1.38 -5.89 18.40
N LYS A 367 0.69 -6.93 18.00
CA LYS A 367 1.30 -8.03 17.23
C LYS A 367 1.74 -7.55 15.84
N ALA A 368 2.81 -8.13 15.33
CA ALA A 368 3.26 -7.90 13.96
C ALA A 368 2.14 -8.15 12.94
N LEU A 369 2.11 -7.33 11.91
CA LEU A 369 1.25 -7.49 10.74
C LEU A 369 2.07 -7.01 9.53
N PRO A 370 2.88 -7.89 8.90
CA PRO A 370 3.79 -7.52 7.81
C PRO A 370 3.05 -7.42 6.46
N THR A 371 1.89 -6.80 6.48
CA THR A 371 1.13 -6.38 5.30
C THR A 371 0.65 -4.95 5.49
N ARG A 372 0.23 -4.29 4.40
CA ARG A 372 -0.26 -2.91 4.48
C ARG A 372 -1.49 -2.82 5.37
N ASP A 373 -1.44 -1.95 6.35
CA ASP A 373 -2.51 -1.61 7.29
C ASP A 373 -2.79 -0.11 7.21
N ALA A 374 -3.97 0.26 6.73
CA ALA A 374 -4.35 1.66 6.57
C ALA A 374 -4.65 2.35 7.91
N LEU A 375 -5.20 1.63 8.89
CA LEU A 375 -5.68 2.23 10.12
C LEU A 375 -4.55 2.54 11.10
N LEU A 376 -3.58 1.66 11.23
CA LEU A 376 -2.47 1.83 12.18
C LEU A 376 -1.75 3.18 12.04
N PRO A 377 -1.30 3.62 10.85
CA PRO A 377 -0.58 4.88 10.72
C PRO A 377 -1.46 6.10 11.02
N MET A 378 -2.73 6.08 10.62
CA MET A 378 -3.65 7.19 10.87
C MET A 378 -3.97 7.33 12.37
N ILE A 379 -4.27 6.22 13.04
CA ILE A 379 -4.54 6.20 14.48
C ILE A 379 -3.31 6.66 15.27
N ALA A 380 -2.12 6.13 14.95
CA ALA A 380 -0.88 6.50 15.64
C ALA A 380 -0.60 8.01 15.57
N VAL A 381 -0.79 8.62 14.39
CA VAL A 381 -0.63 10.08 14.23
C VAL A 381 -1.66 10.84 15.05
N MET A 382 -2.92 10.41 15.07
CA MET A 382 -3.95 11.11 15.86
C MET A 382 -3.78 10.92 17.37
N VAL A 383 -3.24 9.79 17.83
CA VAL A 383 -2.83 9.62 19.24
C VAL A 383 -1.73 10.63 19.59
N MET A 384 -0.72 10.78 18.72
CA MET A 384 0.36 11.78 18.91
C MET A 384 -0.18 13.22 18.88
N VAL A 385 -1.14 13.54 17.99
CA VAL A 385 -1.86 14.84 17.96
C VAL A 385 -2.49 15.14 19.32
N ARG A 386 -3.23 14.19 19.85
CA ARG A 386 -3.91 14.34 21.13
C ARG A 386 -2.94 14.48 22.31
N GLU A 387 -1.93 13.61 22.40
CA GLU A 387 -0.95 13.60 23.48
C GLU A 387 -0.12 14.89 23.52
N GLN A 388 0.30 15.38 22.36
CA GLN A 388 1.08 16.61 22.24
C GLN A 388 0.21 17.88 22.22
N LYS A 389 -1.13 17.76 22.20
CA LYS A 389 -2.08 18.87 22.09
C LYS A 389 -1.78 19.77 20.90
N MET A 390 -1.55 19.16 19.75
CA MET A 390 -1.20 19.79 18.48
C MET A 390 -2.24 19.45 17.43
N CYS A 391 -2.23 20.16 16.29
CA CYS A 391 -2.93 19.71 15.09
C CYS A 391 -1.96 18.95 14.16
N VAL A 392 -2.52 18.29 13.13
CA VAL A 392 -1.72 17.55 12.14
C VAL A 392 -0.70 18.46 11.44
N VAL A 393 -1.09 19.69 11.11
CA VAL A 393 -0.21 20.69 10.46
C VAL A 393 1.00 21.02 11.32
N ASP A 394 0.85 21.08 12.65
CA ASP A 394 1.97 21.36 13.53
C ASP A 394 2.99 20.22 13.58
N LEU A 395 2.52 18.96 13.47
CA LEU A 395 3.41 17.80 13.34
C LEU A 395 4.18 17.86 12.01
N LEU A 396 3.51 18.22 10.91
CA LEU A 396 4.16 18.41 9.60
C LEU A 396 5.25 19.49 9.62
N ARG A 397 5.03 20.59 10.36
CA ARG A 397 6.00 21.67 10.50
C ARG A 397 7.29 21.27 11.25
N LYS A 398 7.22 20.22 12.06
CA LYS A 398 8.39 19.67 12.76
C LYS A 398 9.28 18.80 11.86
N LEU A 399 8.75 18.29 10.75
CA LEU A 399 9.53 17.52 9.79
C LEU A 399 10.44 18.43 8.96
N PRO A 400 11.63 17.94 8.56
CA PRO A 400 12.44 18.61 7.56
C PRO A 400 11.63 18.87 6.29
N LYS A 401 11.72 20.10 5.76
CA LYS A 401 10.95 20.50 4.57
C LYS A 401 11.45 19.78 3.33
N ARG A 402 10.70 18.83 2.87
CA ARG A 402 10.94 18.09 1.61
C ARG A 402 9.60 17.90 0.88
N PHE A 403 9.55 18.32 -0.36
CA PHE A 403 8.34 18.26 -1.19
C PHE A 403 8.60 17.35 -2.39
N THR A 404 7.91 16.23 -2.43
CA THR A 404 8.00 15.26 -3.52
C THR A 404 6.80 15.42 -4.44
N VAL A 405 7.06 15.45 -5.74
CA VAL A 405 6.06 15.42 -6.81
C VAL A 405 6.49 14.40 -7.86
N SER A 406 5.54 13.83 -8.58
CA SER A 406 5.82 12.85 -9.63
C SER A 406 4.86 12.96 -10.79
N ASP A 407 5.32 12.57 -11.99
CA ASP A 407 4.50 12.41 -13.17
C ASP A 407 5.12 11.37 -14.11
N ARG A 408 4.51 11.16 -15.25
CA ARG A 408 4.91 10.11 -16.20
C ARG A 408 4.64 10.49 -17.65
N LEU A 409 5.47 9.98 -18.53
CA LEU A 409 5.16 9.90 -19.95
C LEU A 409 4.35 8.63 -20.18
N LYS A 410 3.08 8.77 -20.56
CA LYS A 410 2.21 7.67 -21.01
C LYS A 410 2.60 7.24 -22.42
N GLU A 411 2.25 5.99 -22.79
CA GLU A 411 2.53 5.44 -24.12
C GLU A 411 4.03 5.49 -24.49
N PHE A 412 4.89 5.30 -23.50
CA PHE A 412 6.33 5.19 -23.67
C PHE A 412 6.74 3.72 -23.54
N PRO A 413 7.15 3.04 -24.63
CA PRO A 413 7.45 1.62 -24.61
C PRO A 413 8.48 1.25 -23.54
N THR A 414 8.20 0.20 -22.76
CA THR A 414 9.05 -0.22 -21.64
C THR A 414 10.49 -0.50 -22.07
N GLU A 415 10.68 -1.14 -23.22
CA GLU A 415 12.01 -1.43 -23.75
C GLU A 415 12.76 -0.14 -24.10
N LYS A 416 12.07 0.87 -24.66
CA LYS A 416 12.67 2.17 -24.98
C LYS A 416 13.06 2.92 -23.69
N SER A 417 12.23 2.87 -22.66
CA SER A 417 12.55 3.51 -21.37
C SER A 417 13.73 2.83 -20.67
N LYS A 418 13.81 1.51 -20.71
CA LYS A 418 14.97 0.76 -20.18
C LYS A 418 16.24 1.07 -20.94
N ALA A 419 16.20 1.04 -22.28
CA ALA A 419 17.35 1.36 -23.13
C ALA A 419 17.85 2.80 -22.86
N LYS A 420 16.93 3.77 -22.73
CA LYS A 420 17.31 5.16 -22.41
C LYS A 420 17.95 5.29 -21.04
N LEU A 421 17.43 4.57 -20.03
CA LEU A 421 18.03 4.57 -18.70
C LEU A 421 19.43 3.94 -18.71
N THR A 422 19.61 2.86 -19.45
CA THR A 422 20.92 2.22 -19.65
C THR A 422 21.89 3.20 -20.32
N GLU A 423 21.47 3.91 -21.36
CA GLU A 423 22.30 4.92 -22.02
C GLU A 423 22.73 6.05 -21.05
N ILE A 424 21.80 6.56 -20.25
CA ILE A 424 22.09 7.62 -19.25
C ILE A 424 23.14 7.11 -18.24
N ARG A 425 23.01 5.89 -17.80
CA ARG A 425 23.91 5.24 -16.84
C ARG A 425 25.30 5.01 -17.42
N GLU A 426 25.39 4.34 -18.56
CA GLU A 426 26.67 3.96 -19.18
C GLU A 426 27.51 5.16 -19.63
N LYS A 427 26.84 6.23 -20.10
CA LYS A 427 27.48 7.44 -20.55
C LYS A 427 27.57 8.54 -19.49
N ASN A 428 27.14 8.28 -18.23
CA ASN A 428 27.09 9.25 -17.14
C ASN A 428 26.39 10.56 -17.51
N LEU A 429 25.27 10.48 -18.21
CA LEU A 429 24.57 11.66 -18.75
C LEU A 429 23.73 12.42 -17.72
N GLY A 430 23.64 11.95 -16.45
CA GLY A 430 22.78 12.54 -15.42
C GLY A 430 23.03 14.04 -15.20
N GLU A 431 24.28 14.43 -14.98
CA GLU A 431 24.65 15.83 -14.78
C GLU A 431 24.46 16.68 -16.04
N SER A 432 24.83 16.18 -17.22
CA SER A 432 24.68 16.91 -18.48
C SER A 432 23.22 17.16 -18.86
N LEU A 433 22.31 16.25 -18.48
CA LEU A 433 20.88 16.38 -18.76
C LEU A 433 20.14 17.23 -17.73
N PHE A 434 20.48 17.11 -16.46
CA PHE A 434 19.70 17.64 -15.34
C PHE A 434 20.47 18.62 -14.43
N GLY A 435 21.79 18.63 -14.48
CA GLY A 435 22.61 19.45 -13.59
C GLY A 435 22.30 20.94 -13.71
N SER A 436 22.13 21.47 -14.94
CA SER A 436 21.74 22.86 -15.15
C SER A 436 20.35 23.21 -14.58
N LEU A 437 19.47 22.25 -14.47
CA LEU A 437 18.17 22.42 -13.83
C LEU A 437 18.32 22.47 -12.30
N ALA A 438 19.09 21.53 -11.74
CA ALA A 438 19.35 21.43 -10.30
C ALA A 438 20.21 22.60 -9.78
N ALA A 439 21.06 23.20 -10.62
CA ALA A 439 21.86 24.36 -10.27
C ALA A 439 21.07 25.67 -10.07
N LYS A 440 19.85 25.76 -10.60
CA LYS A 440 19.02 26.95 -10.45
C LYS A 440 18.54 27.08 -9.00
N PRO A 441 18.82 28.22 -8.32
CA PRO A 441 18.30 28.42 -6.98
C PRO A 441 16.78 28.49 -6.98
N SER A 442 16.18 28.10 -5.86
CA SER A 442 14.74 28.36 -5.62
C SER A 442 14.48 29.87 -5.73
N LYS A 443 13.38 30.27 -6.34
CA LYS A 443 12.97 31.70 -6.39
C LYS A 443 12.87 32.35 -5.02
N PHE A 444 12.79 31.56 -3.96
CA PHE A 444 12.70 32.01 -2.57
C PHE A 444 14.07 32.05 -1.83
N ALA A 445 15.11 31.45 -2.43
CA ALA A 445 16.48 31.45 -1.86
C ALA A 445 17.41 32.39 -2.65
N LYS A 446 17.04 33.67 -2.77
CA LYS A 446 17.75 34.67 -3.59
C LYS A 446 19.20 34.92 -3.17
N ASP A 447 19.56 34.61 -1.93
CA ASP A 447 20.86 34.82 -1.35
C ASP A 447 21.73 33.54 -1.24
N ALA A 448 21.25 32.41 -1.75
CA ALA A 448 22.04 31.19 -1.78
C ALA A 448 23.13 31.24 -2.84
N ALA A 449 24.34 30.79 -2.50
CA ALA A 449 25.42 30.64 -3.48
C ALA A 449 24.96 29.73 -4.62
N PRO A 450 25.32 29.99 -5.88
CA PRO A 450 24.89 29.16 -7.00
C PRO A 450 25.44 27.75 -6.84
N PHE A 451 24.56 26.77 -6.95
CA PHE A 451 24.91 25.35 -6.98
C PHE A 451 25.61 25.03 -8.31
N LYS A 452 26.43 23.99 -8.31
CA LYS A 452 27.14 23.55 -9.52
C LYS A 452 26.28 22.62 -10.36
N GLY A 453 25.26 21.98 -9.75
CA GLY A 453 24.42 20.96 -10.38
C GLY A 453 25.14 19.63 -10.52
N CYS A 454 26.08 19.33 -9.61
CA CYS A 454 26.81 18.08 -9.57
C CYS A 454 25.99 17.02 -8.82
N ILE A 455 26.05 15.77 -9.27
CA ILE A 455 25.47 14.63 -8.55
C ILE A 455 26.37 14.30 -7.36
N VAL A 456 25.81 14.37 -6.15
CA VAL A 456 26.52 14.04 -4.90
C VAL A 456 26.19 12.63 -4.40
N SER A 457 25.03 12.08 -4.81
CA SER A 457 24.62 10.72 -4.47
C SER A 457 23.82 10.09 -5.61
N LEU A 458 24.04 8.80 -5.84
CA LEU A 458 23.36 8.03 -6.87
C LEU A 458 22.80 6.74 -6.25
N ASN A 459 21.51 6.46 -6.49
CA ASN A 459 20.87 5.21 -6.08
C ASN A 459 20.20 4.53 -7.29
N GLU A 460 20.58 3.28 -7.55
CA GLU A 460 20.13 2.49 -8.69
C GLU A 460 19.30 1.27 -8.30
N VAL A 461 18.82 1.21 -7.08
CA VAL A 461 18.02 0.07 -6.58
C VAL A 461 16.76 -0.14 -7.40
N ASP A 462 16.08 0.95 -7.84
CA ASP A 462 14.92 0.89 -8.72
C ASP A 462 14.88 2.12 -9.64
N GLY A 463 15.56 2.06 -10.77
CA GLY A 463 15.67 3.16 -11.70
C GLY A 463 17.01 3.90 -11.58
N TYR A 464 16.99 5.22 -11.72
CA TYR A 464 18.17 6.08 -11.67
C TYR A 464 17.84 7.35 -10.85
N ARG A 465 18.17 7.31 -9.57
CA ARG A 465 17.87 8.38 -8.61
C ARG A 465 19.13 9.17 -8.31
N MET A 466 19.12 10.42 -8.70
CA MET A 466 20.21 11.39 -8.57
C MET A 466 19.88 12.39 -7.47
N GLU A 467 20.79 12.60 -6.53
CA GLU A 467 20.76 13.71 -5.59
C GLU A 467 21.85 14.70 -5.97
N PHE A 468 21.48 15.97 -6.10
CA PHE A 468 22.37 17.04 -6.52
C PHE A 468 22.91 17.84 -5.32
N ASP A 469 23.99 18.59 -5.55
CA ASP A 469 24.62 19.48 -4.55
C ASP A 469 23.68 20.56 -4.00
N SER A 470 22.59 20.86 -4.71
CA SER A 470 21.47 21.69 -4.25
C SER A 470 20.57 21.00 -3.21
N GLY A 471 20.71 19.68 -3.03
CA GLY A 471 19.77 18.85 -2.30
C GLY A 471 18.52 18.47 -3.09
N ASP A 472 18.38 18.92 -4.35
CA ASP A 472 17.30 18.48 -5.24
C ASP A 472 17.52 17.03 -5.66
N ILE A 473 16.42 16.28 -5.80
CA ILE A 473 16.45 14.88 -6.22
C ILE A 473 15.64 14.73 -7.50
N ILE A 474 16.20 14.03 -8.48
CA ILE A 474 15.51 13.59 -9.69
C ILE A 474 15.67 12.09 -9.81
N HIS A 475 14.55 11.38 -9.92
CA HIS A 475 14.53 9.93 -10.03
C HIS A 475 13.74 9.49 -11.26
N LEU A 476 14.41 8.83 -12.18
CA LEU A 476 13.86 8.27 -13.42
C LEU A 476 13.60 6.78 -13.26
N ARG A 477 12.41 6.31 -13.62
CA ARG A 477 12.03 4.90 -13.47
C ARG A 477 11.14 4.39 -14.60
N PRO A 478 11.57 3.38 -15.38
CA PRO A 478 10.67 2.63 -16.25
C PRO A 478 9.56 1.95 -15.45
N SER A 479 8.32 2.02 -15.91
CA SER A 479 7.24 1.28 -15.28
C SER A 479 7.37 -0.22 -15.57
N GLY A 480 7.18 -1.07 -14.54
CA GLY A 480 7.14 -2.52 -14.70
C GLY A 480 5.81 -3.05 -15.24
N ASN A 481 4.73 -2.28 -15.12
CA ASN A 481 3.36 -2.76 -15.33
C ASN A 481 2.61 -2.06 -16.49
N ALA A 482 3.18 -0.98 -17.04
CA ALA A 482 2.56 -0.19 -18.09
C ALA A 482 3.63 0.41 -19.00
N PRO A 483 3.33 0.75 -20.27
CA PRO A 483 4.24 1.45 -21.16
C PRO A 483 4.36 2.93 -20.73
N GLU A 484 5.02 3.16 -19.61
CA GLU A 484 5.20 4.46 -18.98
C GLU A 484 6.65 4.66 -18.56
N PHE A 485 7.13 5.91 -18.66
CA PHE A 485 8.40 6.32 -18.07
C PHE A 485 8.15 7.39 -17.03
N ARG A 486 8.44 7.08 -15.77
CA ARG A 486 8.11 7.89 -14.60
C ARG A 486 9.29 8.75 -14.19
N VAL A 487 8.97 9.94 -13.67
CA VAL A 487 9.91 10.84 -13.01
C VAL A 487 9.36 11.29 -11.66
N TYR A 488 10.19 11.22 -10.65
CA TYR A 488 9.92 11.72 -9.30
C TYR A 488 10.93 12.83 -9.02
N VAL A 489 10.46 13.92 -8.44
CA VAL A 489 11.27 15.07 -8.07
C VAL A 489 11.02 15.41 -6.62
N GLU A 490 12.09 15.71 -5.88
CA GLU A 490 11.99 16.14 -4.50
C GLU A 490 12.91 17.35 -4.26
N THR A 491 12.38 18.40 -3.63
CA THR A 491 13.12 19.62 -3.28
C THR A 491 12.71 20.16 -1.91
N GLU A 492 13.34 21.24 -1.44
CA GLU A 492 13.01 21.91 -0.17
C GLU A 492 11.83 22.89 -0.28
N ALA A 493 11.32 23.17 -1.48
CA ALA A 493 10.21 24.09 -1.71
C ALA A 493 9.18 23.52 -2.69
N LYS A 494 7.89 23.61 -2.35
CA LYS A 494 6.78 23.06 -3.15
C LYS A 494 6.78 23.56 -4.59
N ASP A 495 6.93 24.88 -4.78
CA ASP A 495 6.93 25.50 -6.11
C ASP A 495 8.14 25.05 -6.93
N ARG A 496 9.29 24.88 -6.28
CA ARG A 496 10.51 24.38 -6.91
C ARG A 496 10.34 22.95 -7.42
N SER A 497 9.66 22.09 -6.63
CA SER A 497 9.40 20.70 -7.05
C SER A 497 8.53 20.67 -8.32
N ALA A 498 7.50 21.48 -8.38
CA ALA A 498 6.61 21.55 -9.55
C ALA A 498 7.35 22.09 -10.80
N GLU A 499 8.14 23.14 -10.65
CA GLU A 499 8.96 23.70 -11.74
C GLU A 499 9.97 22.67 -12.28
N LEU A 500 10.71 22.03 -11.37
CA LEU A 500 11.72 21.04 -11.74
C LEU A 500 11.09 19.83 -12.44
N LEU A 501 9.94 19.36 -11.95
CA LEU A 501 9.17 18.28 -12.59
C LEU A 501 8.79 18.64 -14.03
N ALA A 502 8.23 19.83 -14.24
CA ALA A 502 7.82 20.28 -15.57
C ALA A 502 9.02 20.38 -16.55
N GLU A 503 10.19 20.81 -16.07
CA GLU A 503 11.41 20.87 -16.89
C GLU A 503 11.94 19.45 -17.20
N CYS A 504 11.93 18.53 -16.23
CA CYS A 504 12.30 17.13 -16.46
C CYS A 504 11.40 16.46 -17.51
N LEU A 505 10.10 16.68 -17.45
CA LEU A 505 9.16 16.14 -18.44
C LEU A 505 9.45 16.65 -19.86
N LYS A 506 9.81 17.94 -20.02
CA LYS A 506 10.22 18.48 -21.33
C LYS A 506 11.45 17.78 -21.90
N ILE A 507 12.45 17.49 -21.05
CA ILE A 507 13.63 16.71 -21.47
C ILE A 507 13.22 15.31 -21.91
N MET A 508 12.38 14.64 -21.10
CA MET A 508 11.94 13.27 -21.35
C MET A 508 11.07 13.16 -22.61
N GLU A 509 10.23 14.16 -22.91
CA GLU A 509 9.43 14.19 -24.15
C GLU A 509 10.30 14.14 -25.42
N ASN A 510 11.50 14.74 -25.39
CA ASN A 510 12.42 14.66 -26.53
C ASN A 510 12.92 13.23 -26.79
N TRP A 511 12.81 12.32 -25.81
CA TRP A 511 13.21 10.92 -25.97
C TRP A 511 12.14 10.05 -26.65
N ARG A 512 10.95 10.61 -26.92
CA ARG A 512 9.93 9.93 -27.74
C ARG A 512 10.34 9.85 -29.22
N LYS A 513 11.06 10.86 -29.65
CA LYS A 513 11.61 10.95 -31.03
C LYS A 513 12.78 9.97 -31.16
#